data_d59e484b55304d5b643fa7609517bd2b
#
_entry.id   d59e484b55304d5b643fa7609517bd2b
#
_cell.length_a   1.000
_cell.length_b   1.000
_cell.length_c   1.000
_cell.angle_alpha   90.00
_cell.angle_beta   90.00
_cell.angle_gamma   90.00
#
_symmetry.space_group_name_H-M   'P 1'
#
loop_
_entity.id
_entity.type
_entity.pdbx_description
1 polymer ?
#
loop_
_entity_poly.entity_id
_entity_poly.type
_entity_poly.pdbx_seq_one_letter_code
_entity_poly.pdbx_strand_id
1 'polypeptide(L)'
;GIKQLANQLGLKFDSVNSNTFQDRNDFANAPNKESYKFGSLCHTDQKVRDQAIQHNVECIEYGKALGSESLTVWLADGTTFPGQANFRRQFQRTLDSLQKIYHHIPKEWHMFVEHKPFEPNFYSSVNNDWGSSMLLAKNIGERCLCLVDLGHHLPNTNIEQVVSRVLME
;
A
#
# COMPACT_ATOMS: atom_id res chain seq x y z
N GLY A 1 -21.74 -7.80 -15.45
CA GLY A 1 -20.48 -7.13 -15.08
C GLY A 1 -19.42 -8.13 -14.63
N ILE A 2 -18.22 -7.66 -14.25
CA ILE A 2 -17.04 -8.51 -13.93
C ILE A 2 -17.31 -9.53 -12.82
N LYS A 3 -18.05 -9.16 -11.77
CA LYS A 3 -18.44 -10.07 -10.69
C LYS A 3 -19.31 -11.22 -11.20
N GLN A 4 -20.25 -10.93 -12.09
CA GLN A 4 -21.11 -11.96 -12.68
C GLN A 4 -20.31 -12.94 -13.55
N LEU A 5 -19.36 -12.43 -14.33
CA LEU A 5 -18.46 -13.27 -15.12
C LEU A 5 -17.59 -14.16 -14.23
N ALA A 6 -16.99 -13.59 -13.19
CA ALA A 6 -16.20 -14.35 -12.21
C ALA A 6 -17.03 -15.49 -11.60
N ASN A 7 -18.25 -15.21 -11.17
CA ASN A 7 -19.15 -16.21 -10.60
C ASN A 7 -19.48 -17.34 -11.62
N GLN A 8 -19.70 -17.00 -12.89
CA GLN A 8 -19.93 -17.99 -13.95
C GLN A 8 -18.73 -18.90 -14.19
N LEU A 9 -17.52 -18.38 -13.96
CA LEU A 9 -16.26 -19.12 -14.10
C LEU A 9 -15.80 -19.81 -12.80
N GLY A 10 -16.58 -19.73 -11.73
CA GLY A 10 -16.21 -20.28 -10.42
C GLY A 10 -15.05 -19.55 -9.74
N LEU A 11 -14.76 -18.31 -10.14
CA LEU A 11 -13.68 -17.47 -9.60
C LEU A 11 -14.19 -16.57 -8.46
N LYS A 12 -13.30 -16.25 -7.54
CA LYS A 12 -13.53 -15.29 -6.45
C LYS A 12 -12.50 -14.18 -6.51
N PHE A 13 -12.84 -13.03 -5.95
CA PHE A 13 -11.88 -11.95 -5.72
C PHE A 13 -11.29 -12.15 -4.33
N ASP A 14 -9.98 -12.16 -4.25
CA ASP A 14 -9.23 -12.30 -3.00
C ASP A 14 -8.96 -10.92 -2.39
N SER A 15 -7.92 -10.23 -2.85
CA SER A 15 -7.56 -8.89 -2.40
C SER A 15 -7.78 -7.84 -3.49
N VAL A 16 -8.11 -6.63 -3.08
CA VAL A 16 -8.07 -5.46 -3.97
C VAL A 16 -6.81 -4.66 -3.69
N ASN A 17 -6.15 -4.18 -4.74
CA ASN A 17 -4.98 -3.33 -4.62
C ASN A 17 -5.35 -1.87 -4.90
N SER A 18 -4.85 -0.95 -4.09
CA SER A 18 -4.88 0.46 -4.41
C SER A 18 -3.75 0.81 -5.40
N ASN A 19 -3.94 1.90 -6.16
CA ASN A 19 -2.95 2.41 -7.09
C ASN A 19 -2.69 3.89 -6.77
N THR A 20 -1.65 4.17 -6.01
CA THR A 20 -1.18 5.52 -5.70
C THR A 20 0.27 5.75 -6.16
N PHE A 21 0.81 4.88 -7.01
CA PHE A 21 2.17 4.99 -7.54
C PHE A 21 2.23 5.69 -8.92
N GLN A 22 1.08 6.05 -9.48
CA GLN A 22 1.01 6.85 -10.70
C GLN A 22 -0.24 7.74 -10.67
N ASP A 23 -0.16 8.84 -11.40
CA ASP A 23 -1.28 9.75 -11.55
C ASP A 23 -2.41 9.09 -12.36
N ARG A 24 -3.65 9.46 -12.07
CA ARG A 24 -4.82 8.92 -12.77
C ARG A 24 -4.91 9.48 -14.18
N ASN A 25 -5.35 8.65 -15.13
CA ASN A 25 -5.49 9.04 -16.55
C ASN A 25 -6.53 10.15 -16.78
N ASP A 26 -7.46 10.37 -15.86
CA ASP A 26 -8.47 11.43 -15.94
C ASP A 26 -7.95 12.78 -15.36
N PHE A 27 -6.67 12.88 -15.07
CA PHE A 27 -6.03 14.05 -14.47
C PHE A 27 -6.27 15.32 -15.27
N ALA A 28 -6.25 15.21 -16.60
CA ALA A 28 -6.51 16.34 -17.50
C ALA A 28 -7.93 16.93 -17.36
N ASN A 29 -8.89 16.11 -16.91
CA ASN A 29 -10.30 16.49 -16.75
C ASN A 29 -10.66 16.84 -15.29
N ALA A 30 -9.69 16.79 -14.38
CA ALA A 30 -9.87 17.06 -12.97
C ALA A 30 -8.81 18.03 -12.45
N PRO A 31 -8.94 19.33 -12.76
CA PRO A 31 -7.90 20.35 -12.56
C PRO A 31 -7.45 20.52 -11.09
N ASN A 32 -8.19 19.96 -10.15
CA ASN A 32 -7.87 20.05 -8.72
C ASN A 32 -7.30 18.75 -8.13
N LYS A 33 -6.95 17.75 -8.96
CA LYS A 33 -6.31 16.53 -8.49
C LYS A 33 -4.81 16.74 -8.33
N GLU A 34 -4.29 16.25 -7.22
CA GLU A 34 -2.87 16.34 -6.88
C GLU A 34 -2.08 15.19 -7.51
N SER A 35 -0.84 15.47 -7.91
CA SER A 35 0.07 14.47 -8.47
C SER A 35 0.79 13.68 -7.37
N TYR A 36 0.97 12.38 -7.59
CA TYR A 36 1.75 11.49 -6.73
C TYR A 36 3.25 11.44 -7.08
N LYS A 37 3.71 12.32 -7.96
CA LYS A 37 5.11 12.37 -8.43
C LYS A 37 6.16 12.34 -7.32
N PHE A 38 5.85 12.94 -6.17
CA PHE A 38 6.76 13.00 -5.00
C PHE A 38 6.26 12.18 -3.82
N GLY A 39 5.47 11.17 -4.08
CA GLY A 39 4.86 10.30 -3.09
C GLY A 39 3.35 10.52 -2.97
N SER A 40 2.70 9.59 -2.33
CA SER A 40 1.25 9.59 -2.08
C SER A 40 0.96 9.66 -0.57
N LEU A 41 0.91 8.52 0.10
CA LEU A 41 0.63 8.42 1.55
C LEU A 41 1.75 9.01 2.43
N CYS A 42 2.98 9.15 1.90
CA CYS A 42 4.10 9.80 2.61
C CYS A 42 4.33 11.26 2.22
N HIS A 43 3.58 11.79 1.26
CA HIS A 43 3.79 13.12 0.71
C HIS A 43 3.82 14.23 1.78
N THR A 44 4.61 15.29 1.57
CA THR A 44 4.71 16.41 2.52
C THR A 44 3.42 17.23 2.57
N ASP A 45 2.74 17.38 1.43
CA ASP A 45 1.45 18.08 1.36
C ASP A 45 0.33 17.17 1.85
N GLN A 46 -0.47 17.68 2.79
CA GLN A 46 -1.61 16.97 3.36
C GLN A 46 -2.69 16.69 2.31
N LYS A 47 -2.92 17.57 1.35
CA LYS A 47 -3.93 17.39 0.31
C LYS A 47 -3.65 16.15 -0.55
N VAL A 48 -2.38 15.94 -0.90
CA VAL A 48 -1.95 14.75 -1.65
C VAL A 48 -2.21 13.48 -0.83
N ARG A 49 -1.85 13.50 0.47
CA ARG A 49 -2.12 12.36 1.35
C ARG A 49 -3.61 12.08 1.50
N ASP A 50 -4.43 13.11 1.68
CA ASP A 50 -5.88 12.95 1.82
C ASP A 50 -6.52 12.40 0.54
N GLN A 51 -6.06 12.84 -0.64
CA GLN A 51 -6.46 12.24 -1.92
C GLN A 51 -6.09 10.75 -2.02
N ALA A 52 -4.86 10.39 -1.62
CA ALA A 52 -4.41 9.00 -1.64
C ALA A 52 -5.17 8.12 -0.64
N ILE A 53 -5.47 8.63 0.56
CA ILE A 53 -6.31 7.96 1.55
C ILE A 53 -7.71 7.73 0.98
N GLN A 54 -8.32 8.76 0.39
CA GLN A 54 -9.65 8.65 -0.21
C GLN A 54 -9.69 7.60 -1.33
N HIS A 55 -8.65 7.52 -2.16
CA HIS A 55 -8.54 6.49 -3.19
C HIS A 55 -8.52 5.07 -2.57
N ASN A 56 -7.80 4.87 -1.49
CA ASN A 56 -7.81 3.58 -0.78
C ASN A 56 -9.20 3.25 -0.20
N VAL A 57 -9.91 4.24 0.33
CA VAL A 57 -11.30 4.06 0.81
C VAL A 57 -12.22 3.67 -0.35
N GLU A 58 -12.07 4.28 -1.52
CA GLU A 58 -12.82 3.87 -2.73
C GLU A 58 -12.51 2.41 -3.12
N CYS A 59 -11.24 1.99 -3.04
CA CYS A 59 -10.84 0.61 -3.30
C CYS A 59 -11.50 -0.38 -2.32
N ILE A 60 -11.65 -0.01 -1.04
CA ILE A 60 -12.39 -0.82 -0.06
C ILE A 60 -13.85 -0.98 -0.51
N GLU A 61 -14.51 0.09 -0.94
CA GLU A 61 -15.90 0.00 -1.41
C GLU A 61 -16.03 -0.87 -2.69
N TYR A 62 -15.08 -0.77 -3.62
CA TYR A 62 -15.04 -1.67 -4.78
C TYR A 62 -14.83 -3.13 -4.38
N GLY A 63 -13.94 -3.39 -3.44
CA GLY A 63 -13.70 -4.72 -2.91
C GLY A 63 -14.95 -5.32 -2.26
N LYS A 64 -15.66 -4.56 -1.43
CA LYS A 64 -16.95 -4.97 -0.85
C LYS A 64 -17.97 -5.35 -1.94
N ALA A 65 -18.09 -4.53 -2.97
CA ALA A 65 -19.00 -4.78 -4.09
C ALA A 65 -18.62 -6.06 -4.87
N LEU A 66 -17.34 -6.37 -4.97
CA LEU A 66 -16.81 -7.56 -5.62
C LEU A 66 -16.91 -8.82 -4.74
N GLY A 67 -16.93 -8.67 -3.43
CA GLY A 67 -16.87 -9.76 -2.46
C GLY A 67 -15.46 -10.16 -2.08
N SER A 68 -14.51 -9.23 -2.20
CA SER A 68 -13.17 -9.35 -1.65
C SER A 68 -13.19 -9.19 -0.12
N GLU A 69 -12.17 -9.70 0.57
CA GLU A 69 -12.07 -9.67 2.03
C GLU A 69 -10.76 -9.03 2.51
N SER A 70 -10.05 -8.35 1.62
CA SER A 70 -8.79 -7.69 1.98
C SER A 70 -8.43 -6.52 1.06
N LEU A 71 -7.60 -5.63 1.59
CA LEU A 71 -6.96 -4.55 0.84
C LEU A 71 -5.44 -4.74 0.90
N THR A 72 -4.79 -4.76 -0.25
CA THR A 72 -3.33 -4.67 -0.35
C THR A 72 -2.93 -3.24 -0.67
N VAL A 73 -2.01 -2.70 0.11
CA VAL A 73 -1.42 -1.38 -0.12
C VAL A 73 0.06 -1.55 -0.45
N TRP A 74 0.38 -1.42 -1.73
CA TRP A 74 1.73 -1.35 -2.23
C TRP A 74 2.10 0.09 -2.56
N LEU A 75 3.27 0.54 -2.12
CA LEU A 75 3.71 1.92 -2.23
C LEU A 75 5.04 2.03 -2.97
N ALA A 76 5.08 2.94 -3.94
CA ALA A 76 6.33 3.42 -4.55
C ALA A 76 6.70 4.81 -4.00
N ASP A 77 6.34 5.08 -2.76
CA ASP A 77 6.40 6.38 -2.11
C ASP A 77 7.78 6.72 -1.54
N GLY A 78 8.12 7.99 -1.60
CA GLY A 78 9.22 8.54 -0.85
C GLY A 78 10.59 8.31 -1.45
N THR A 79 11.59 8.41 -0.63
CA THR A 79 13.00 8.24 -1.00
C THR A 79 13.81 7.70 0.17
N THR A 80 14.86 6.94 -0.12
CA THR A 80 15.88 6.50 0.85
C THR A 80 17.21 7.23 0.66
N PHE A 81 17.28 8.23 -0.22
CA PHE A 81 18.51 9.01 -0.40
C PHE A 81 18.71 10.01 0.73
N PRO A 82 19.85 9.98 1.44
CA PRO A 82 20.17 10.95 2.48
C PRO A 82 20.12 12.39 1.94
N GLY A 83 19.50 13.28 2.72
CA GLY A 83 19.38 14.69 2.36
C GLY A 83 18.18 15.06 1.48
N GLN A 84 17.50 14.10 0.88
CA GLN A 84 16.31 14.36 0.06
C GLN A 84 15.03 14.43 0.89
N ALA A 85 14.97 13.68 2.00
CA ALA A 85 13.83 13.70 2.90
C ALA A 85 14.25 13.50 4.36
N ASN A 86 13.40 13.93 5.28
CA ASN A 86 13.50 13.54 6.68
C ASN A 86 12.85 12.15 6.82
N PHE A 87 13.64 11.10 6.94
CA PHE A 87 13.19 9.70 6.95
C PHE A 87 12.19 9.39 8.06
N ARG A 88 12.40 9.93 9.26
CA ARG A 88 11.46 9.75 10.38
C ARG A 88 10.10 10.35 10.06
N ARG A 89 10.05 11.59 9.58
CA ARG A 89 8.79 12.26 9.22
C ARG A 89 8.10 11.59 8.04
N GLN A 90 8.87 11.11 7.07
CA GLN A 90 8.35 10.38 5.93
C GLN A 90 7.65 9.08 6.37
N PHE A 91 8.32 8.27 7.19
CA PHE A 91 7.77 7.04 7.75
C PHE A 91 6.53 7.33 8.61
N GLN A 92 6.58 8.37 9.46
CA GLN A 92 5.44 8.75 10.31
C GLN A 92 4.22 9.15 9.47
N ARG A 93 4.41 9.93 8.39
CA ARG A 93 3.30 10.28 7.49
C ARG A 93 2.69 9.06 6.82
N THR A 94 3.51 8.09 6.43
CA THR A 94 3.04 6.80 5.89
C THR A 94 2.20 6.07 6.92
N LEU A 95 2.71 5.94 8.14
CA LEU A 95 2.01 5.28 9.25
C LEU A 95 0.65 5.97 9.54
N ASP A 96 0.65 7.30 9.70
CA ASP A 96 -0.56 8.07 9.98
C ASP A 96 -1.61 7.91 8.85
N SER A 97 -1.16 7.86 7.61
CA SER A 97 -2.05 7.67 6.45
C SER A 97 -2.63 6.26 6.41
N LEU A 98 -1.81 5.24 6.63
CA LEU A 98 -2.25 3.84 6.69
C LEU A 98 -3.21 3.59 7.87
N GLN A 99 -2.97 4.20 9.03
CA GLN A 99 -3.89 4.13 10.16
C GLN A 99 -5.26 4.71 9.83
N LYS A 100 -5.32 5.83 9.09
CA LYS A 100 -6.58 6.40 8.62
C LYS A 100 -7.32 5.43 7.68
N ILE A 101 -6.61 4.81 6.74
CA ILE A 101 -7.19 3.80 5.84
C ILE A 101 -7.70 2.60 6.65
N TYR A 102 -6.93 2.12 7.61
CA TYR A 102 -7.27 0.98 8.45
C TYR A 102 -8.58 1.16 9.21
N HIS A 103 -8.93 2.37 9.61
CA HIS A 103 -10.23 2.66 10.25
C HIS A 103 -11.43 2.43 9.34
N HIS A 104 -11.23 2.38 8.01
CA HIS A 104 -12.28 2.09 7.03
C HIS A 104 -12.36 0.61 6.65
N ILE A 105 -11.37 -0.21 7.04
CA ILE A 105 -11.35 -1.65 6.77
C ILE A 105 -12.49 -2.34 7.56
N PRO A 106 -13.37 -3.13 6.92
CA PRO A 106 -14.36 -3.95 7.61
C PRO A 106 -13.73 -4.83 8.69
N LYS A 107 -14.48 -5.16 9.73
CA LYS A 107 -13.95 -5.90 10.91
C LYS A 107 -13.39 -7.28 10.56
N GLU A 108 -13.96 -7.91 9.53
CA GLU A 108 -13.58 -9.24 9.03
C GLU A 108 -12.46 -9.20 7.97
N TRP A 109 -12.08 -8.01 7.51
CA TRP A 109 -11.05 -7.84 6.48
C TRP A 109 -9.65 -7.71 7.06
N HIS A 110 -8.67 -8.07 6.24
CA HIS A 110 -7.26 -7.76 6.48
C HIS A 110 -6.79 -6.62 5.58
N MET A 111 -5.81 -5.88 6.08
CA MET A 111 -5.03 -4.93 5.30
C MET A 111 -3.60 -5.46 5.20
N PHE A 112 -3.10 -5.59 3.97
CA PHE A 112 -1.73 -6.01 3.72
C PHE A 112 -0.89 -4.81 3.33
N VAL A 113 0.27 -4.66 3.96
CA VAL A 113 1.27 -3.66 3.59
C VAL A 113 2.38 -4.38 2.86
N GLU A 114 2.55 -4.05 1.58
CA GLU A 114 3.52 -4.66 0.70
C GLU A 114 4.73 -3.75 0.51
N HIS A 115 5.91 -4.30 0.64
CA HIS A 115 7.18 -3.59 0.43
C HIS A 115 7.74 -3.85 -0.97
N LYS A 116 8.55 -2.91 -1.43
CA LYS A 116 9.41 -3.09 -2.61
C LYS A 116 10.64 -2.22 -2.49
N PRO A 117 11.87 -2.76 -2.74
CA PRO A 117 13.09 -1.99 -2.57
C PRO A 117 13.20 -0.82 -3.56
N PHE A 118 12.72 -0.99 -4.79
CA PHE A 118 12.67 0.00 -5.87
C PHE A 118 11.65 -0.43 -6.93
N GLU A 119 11.41 0.38 -7.94
CA GLU A 119 10.38 0.22 -8.98
C GLU A 119 8.95 0.56 -8.49
N PRO A 120 8.12 1.12 -9.38
CA PRO A 120 8.42 1.47 -10.77
C PRO A 120 9.42 2.62 -10.92
N ASN A 121 9.77 3.26 -9.84
CA ASN A 121 10.77 4.33 -9.81
C ASN A 121 12.18 3.75 -9.66
N PHE A 122 13.19 4.48 -10.12
CA PHE A 122 14.59 4.08 -10.01
C PHE A 122 15.21 4.34 -8.65
N TYR A 123 14.44 4.75 -7.65
CA TYR A 123 14.85 5.02 -6.29
C TYR A 123 14.08 4.17 -5.30
N SER A 124 14.69 3.88 -4.18
CA SER A 124 14.06 3.11 -3.12
C SER A 124 12.90 3.87 -2.49
N SER A 125 11.86 3.14 -2.11
CA SER A 125 10.69 3.68 -1.45
C SER A 125 10.87 3.81 0.07
N VAL A 126 9.92 4.46 0.73
CA VAL A 126 9.85 4.53 2.21
C VAL A 126 9.63 3.17 2.84
N ASN A 127 8.94 2.28 2.14
CA ASN A 127 8.66 0.90 2.56
C ASN A 127 9.45 -0.08 1.67
N ASN A 128 10.75 -0.12 1.85
CA ASN A 128 11.70 -0.76 0.94
C ASN A 128 12.10 -2.19 1.32
N ASP A 129 11.68 -2.68 2.46
CA ASP A 129 11.99 -4.02 2.96
C ASP A 129 10.87 -4.58 3.85
N TRP A 130 10.93 -5.90 4.07
CA TRP A 130 9.96 -6.62 4.91
C TRP A 130 9.94 -6.12 6.37
N GLY A 131 11.07 -5.69 6.92
CA GLY A 131 11.14 -5.15 8.28
C GLY A 131 10.39 -3.84 8.42
N SER A 132 10.53 -2.95 7.44
CA SER A 132 9.75 -1.71 7.36
C SER A 132 8.25 -1.98 7.26
N SER A 133 7.87 -2.95 6.41
CA SER A 133 6.48 -3.38 6.25
C SER A 133 5.91 -3.97 7.53
N MET A 134 6.66 -4.83 8.21
CA MET A 134 6.30 -5.40 9.51
C MET A 134 6.16 -4.32 10.58
N LEU A 135 7.08 -3.36 10.62
CA LEU A 135 7.03 -2.26 11.58
C LEU A 135 5.77 -1.39 11.36
N LEU A 136 5.40 -1.12 10.12
CA LEU A 136 4.14 -0.43 9.80
C LEU A 136 2.95 -1.26 10.29
N ALA A 137 2.86 -2.53 9.90
CA ALA A 137 1.75 -3.41 10.23
C ALA A 137 1.52 -3.50 11.75
N LYS A 138 2.58 -3.73 12.53
CA LYS A 138 2.53 -3.81 14.00
C LYS A 138 2.04 -2.52 14.68
N ASN A 139 2.34 -1.36 14.09
CA ASN A 139 1.90 -0.07 14.65
C ASN A 139 0.52 0.38 14.16
N ILE A 140 -0.10 -0.36 13.23
CA ILE A 140 -1.44 -0.05 12.69
C ILE A 140 -2.52 -0.83 13.45
N GLY A 141 -2.39 -2.14 13.59
CA GLY A 141 -3.36 -2.96 14.32
C GLY A 141 -3.31 -4.43 13.92
N GLU A 142 -4.00 -5.29 14.69
CA GLU A 142 -3.94 -6.75 14.59
C GLU A 142 -4.36 -7.32 13.22
N ARG A 143 -5.20 -6.61 12.48
CA ARG A 143 -5.66 -7.02 11.14
C ARG A 143 -4.83 -6.40 10.02
N CYS A 144 -3.73 -5.72 10.36
CA CYS A 144 -2.76 -5.22 9.40
C CYS A 144 -1.55 -6.15 9.39
N LEU A 145 -1.23 -6.69 8.24
CA LEU A 145 -0.22 -7.73 8.08
C LEU A 145 0.84 -7.29 7.06
N CYS A 146 2.06 -7.82 7.25
CA CYS A 146 3.12 -7.68 6.25
C CYS A 146 2.87 -8.66 5.11
N LEU A 147 2.77 -8.15 3.87
CA LEU A 147 2.76 -8.99 2.68
C LEU A 147 4.19 -9.22 2.21
N VAL A 148 4.56 -10.47 2.03
CA VAL A 148 5.88 -10.88 1.52
C VAL A 148 5.73 -11.33 0.08
N ASP A 149 5.97 -10.42 -0.86
CA ASP A 149 6.15 -10.77 -2.26
C ASP A 149 7.58 -11.32 -2.46
N LEU A 150 7.68 -12.56 -2.93
CA LEU A 150 8.96 -13.26 -3.09
C LEU A 150 9.89 -12.60 -4.12
N GLY A 151 9.34 -11.80 -5.02
CA GLY A 151 10.10 -11.03 -6.01
C GLY A 151 10.54 -9.63 -5.52
N HIS A 152 10.05 -9.17 -4.37
CA HIS A 152 10.30 -7.82 -3.87
C HIS A 152 11.42 -7.76 -2.83
N HIS A 153 12.51 -8.42 -3.10
CA HIS A 153 13.68 -8.46 -2.22
C HIS A 153 14.98 -8.15 -2.98
N LEU A 154 15.97 -7.67 -2.25
CA LEU A 154 17.32 -7.53 -2.79
C LEU A 154 17.94 -8.91 -3.03
N PRO A 155 18.86 -9.06 -4.02
CA PRO A 155 19.41 -10.36 -4.43
C PRO A 155 20.06 -11.19 -3.33
N ASN A 156 20.55 -10.56 -2.27
CA ASN A 156 21.21 -11.24 -1.14
C ASN A 156 20.27 -11.49 0.05
N THR A 157 18.97 -11.31 -0.10
CA THR A 157 18.00 -11.56 0.97
C THR A 157 17.69 -13.05 1.04
N ASN A 158 17.80 -13.63 2.24
CA ASN A 158 17.34 -15.00 2.49
C ASN A 158 15.83 -15.02 2.74
N ILE A 159 15.07 -15.46 1.75
CA ILE A 159 13.61 -15.45 1.76
C ILE A 159 13.03 -16.40 2.80
N GLU A 160 13.62 -17.59 2.96
CA GLU A 160 13.16 -18.58 3.95
C GLU A 160 13.28 -18.02 5.37
N GLN A 161 14.34 -17.27 5.64
CA GLN A 161 14.52 -16.59 6.93
C GLN A 161 13.46 -15.48 7.12
N VAL A 162 13.14 -14.71 6.08
CA VAL A 162 12.11 -13.68 6.13
C VAL A 162 10.77 -14.30 6.47
N VAL A 163 10.34 -15.31 5.69
CA VAL A 163 9.07 -16.00 5.89
C VAL A 163 8.98 -16.62 7.29
N SER A 164 10.04 -17.30 7.73
CA SER A 164 10.09 -17.89 9.07
C SER A 164 9.90 -16.86 10.18
N ARG A 165 10.47 -15.67 10.03
CA ARG A 165 10.35 -14.59 11.02
C ARG A 165 8.96 -13.93 11.01
N VAL A 166 8.42 -13.70 9.82
CA VAL A 166 7.08 -13.09 9.67
C VAL A 166 6.00 -14.00 10.27
N LEU A 167 6.14 -15.32 10.13
CA LEU A 167 5.19 -16.31 10.68
C LEU A 167 5.30 -16.50 12.19
N MET A 168 6.26 -15.90 12.88
CA MET A 168 6.37 -15.92 14.33
C MET A 168 5.46 -14.89 15.03
N GLU A 169 4.88 -13.99 14.27
CA GLU A 169 4.14 -12.82 14.74
C GLU A 169 2.65 -12.93 14.40
#